data_9778835e5a9881d042e639dcdc5abb83
#
_entry.id   9778835e5a9881d042e639dcdc5abb83
#
_cell.length_a   1.000
_cell.length_b   1.000
_cell.length_c   1.000
_cell.angle_alpha   90.00
_cell.angle_beta   90.00
_cell.angle_gamma   90.00
#
_symmetry.space_group_name_H-M   'P 1'
#
loop_
_entity.id
_entity.type
_entity.pdbx_description
1 polymer ?
#
loop_
_entity_poly.entity_id
_entity_poly.type
_entity_poly.pdbx_seq_one_letter_code
_entity_poly.pdbx_strand_id
1 'polypeptide(L)'
;MALSGTVPSRSPAPLLQPTRYAKWVRRFGLVTSILVFTWFLLQFGTRWVPAGMNTLQAVPGGSWCIVDRWSIGLRVGSQVFVDAPVGVLLSTVKELGHDTVTIEHDVEATVWPDSRSFGPLPLSKVLATVIVVFPPDVGADRGR
;
A
#
# COMPACT_ATOMS: atom_id res chain seq x y z
N MET A 1 76.50 17.99 17.70
CA MET A 1 75.66 16.94 18.31
C MET A 1 74.33 16.92 17.59
N ALA A 2 74.15 15.99 16.66
CA ALA A 2 72.87 15.83 15.91
C ALA A 2 72.11 14.67 16.50
N LEU A 3 70.94 14.92 17.08
CA LEU A 3 70.02 13.94 17.59
C LEU A 3 69.18 13.43 16.43
N SER A 4 69.56 12.27 15.89
CA SER A 4 68.76 11.57 14.86
C SER A 4 67.58 10.86 15.53
N GLY A 5 66.39 11.51 15.53
CA GLY A 5 65.18 10.93 16.04
C GLY A 5 64.59 9.98 14.98
N THR A 6 64.71 8.69 15.18
CA THR A 6 64.06 7.65 14.42
C THR A 6 62.56 7.66 14.72
N VAL A 7 61.73 8.10 13.77
CA VAL A 7 60.26 8.03 13.84
C VAL A 7 59.85 6.54 13.75
N PRO A 8 59.12 5.99 14.71
CA PRO A 8 58.66 4.61 14.60
C PRO A 8 57.63 4.48 13.46
N SER A 9 57.97 3.65 12.51
CA SER A 9 57.09 3.28 11.40
C SER A 9 55.85 2.57 11.99
N ARG A 10 54.69 3.24 11.97
CA ARG A 10 53.41 2.62 12.28
C ARG A 10 53.08 1.60 11.18
N SER A 11 53.21 0.32 11.51
CA SER A 11 52.70 -0.75 10.66
C SER A 11 51.20 -0.52 10.45
N PRO A 12 50.70 -0.57 9.20
CA PRO A 12 49.27 -0.48 8.91
C PRO A 12 48.55 -1.62 9.63
N ALA A 13 47.50 -1.26 10.38
CA ALA A 13 46.66 -2.23 11.07
C ALA A 13 46.13 -3.27 10.08
N PRO A 14 46.14 -4.58 10.39
CA PRO A 14 45.68 -5.61 9.50
C PRO A 14 44.20 -5.34 9.14
N LEU A 15 43.91 -5.13 7.86
CA LEU A 15 42.54 -5.03 7.37
C LEU A 15 41.83 -6.33 7.77
N LEU A 16 40.83 -6.21 8.66
CA LEU A 16 40.01 -7.32 9.13
C LEU A 16 39.35 -7.97 7.89
N GLN A 17 39.90 -9.09 7.45
CA GLN A 17 39.28 -9.87 6.38
C GLN A 17 37.91 -10.35 6.89
N PRO A 18 36.84 -10.15 6.12
CA PRO A 18 35.51 -10.59 6.52
C PRO A 18 35.53 -12.11 6.71
N THR A 19 35.30 -12.56 7.91
CA THR A 19 35.22 -13.97 8.26
C THR A 19 34.15 -14.67 7.39
N ARG A 20 34.27 -15.98 7.18
CA ARG A 20 33.25 -16.76 6.42
C ARG A 20 31.84 -16.52 6.98
N TYR A 21 31.73 -16.31 8.29
CA TYR A 21 30.48 -15.96 8.98
C TYR A 21 29.89 -14.62 8.49
N ALA A 22 30.68 -13.58 8.35
CA ALA A 22 30.22 -12.28 7.87
C ALA A 22 29.66 -12.35 6.42
N LYS A 23 30.27 -13.17 5.57
CA LYS A 23 29.77 -13.41 4.20
C LYS A 23 28.40 -14.14 4.23
N TRP A 24 28.23 -15.10 5.12
CA TRP A 24 26.97 -15.84 5.31
C TRP A 24 25.85 -14.93 5.81
N VAL A 25 26.11 -14.15 6.85
CA VAL A 25 25.15 -13.16 7.40
C VAL A 25 24.72 -12.16 6.34
N ARG A 26 25.66 -11.64 5.54
CA ARG A 26 25.34 -10.71 4.45
C ARG A 26 24.46 -11.34 3.38
N ARG A 27 24.75 -12.59 2.97
CA ARG A 27 23.92 -13.31 1.98
C ARG A 27 22.54 -13.59 2.52
N PHE A 28 22.44 -14.07 3.75
CA PHE A 28 21.16 -14.33 4.41
C PHE A 28 20.34 -13.05 4.54
N GLY A 29 20.94 -11.95 4.99
CA GLY A 29 20.29 -10.64 5.08
C GLY A 29 19.74 -10.17 3.72
N LEU A 30 20.52 -10.34 2.64
CA LEU A 30 20.10 -9.95 1.30
C LEU A 30 18.90 -10.81 0.81
N VAL A 31 18.96 -12.13 0.99
CA VAL A 31 17.85 -13.02 0.61
C VAL A 31 16.58 -12.68 1.40
N THR A 32 16.71 -12.49 2.71
CA THR A 32 15.57 -12.11 3.57
C THR A 32 14.98 -10.76 3.15
N SER A 33 15.83 -9.78 2.84
CA SER A 33 15.36 -8.47 2.35
C SER A 33 14.59 -8.57 1.04
N ILE A 34 15.08 -9.38 0.10
CA ILE A 34 14.38 -9.61 -1.17
C ILE A 34 13.03 -10.28 -0.94
N LEU A 35 12.96 -11.30 -0.06
CA LEU A 35 11.71 -11.98 0.24
C LEU A 35 10.69 -11.05 0.88
N VAL A 36 11.11 -10.25 1.88
CA VAL A 36 10.25 -9.26 2.54
C VAL A 36 9.76 -8.20 1.54
N PHE A 37 10.65 -7.69 0.70
CA PHE A 37 10.29 -6.69 -0.31
C PHE A 37 9.32 -7.27 -1.35
N THR A 38 9.55 -8.49 -1.83
CA THR A 38 8.65 -9.19 -2.76
C THR A 38 7.27 -9.40 -2.13
N TRP A 39 7.23 -9.85 -0.87
CA TRP A 39 5.98 -10.02 -0.12
C TRP A 39 5.23 -8.68 -0.02
N PHE A 40 5.93 -7.59 0.30
CA PHE A 40 5.35 -6.25 0.38
C PHE A 40 4.75 -5.81 -0.97
N LEU A 41 5.46 -6.03 -2.08
CA LEU A 41 4.94 -5.71 -3.43
C LEU A 41 3.73 -6.55 -3.83
N LEU A 42 3.63 -7.79 -3.35
CA LEU A 42 2.47 -8.64 -3.60
C LEU A 42 1.25 -8.21 -2.79
N GLN A 43 1.46 -7.79 -1.55
CA GLN A 43 0.38 -7.35 -0.66
C GLN A 43 -0.17 -5.99 -1.06
N PHE A 44 0.70 -5.03 -1.29
CA PHE A 44 0.29 -3.66 -1.61
C PHE A 44 0.24 -3.42 -3.12
N GLY A 45 -0.68 -2.57 -3.51
CA GLY A 45 -0.82 -2.16 -4.91
C GLY A 45 -1.30 -0.71 -5.02
N THR A 46 -1.31 -0.22 -6.24
CA THR A 46 -1.92 1.06 -6.56
C THR A 46 -3.18 0.85 -7.39
N ARG A 47 -4.20 1.65 -7.13
CA ARG A 47 -5.45 1.69 -7.90
C ARG A 47 -5.79 3.13 -8.24
N TRP A 48 -6.21 3.33 -9.47
CA TRP A 48 -6.75 4.60 -9.90
C TRP A 48 -8.29 4.57 -9.84
N VAL A 49 -8.88 5.65 -9.34
CA VAL A 49 -10.33 5.83 -9.27
C VAL A 49 -10.77 6.60 -10.51
N PRO A 50 -11.63 6.03 -11.37
CA PRO A 50 -12.13 6.73 -12.54
C PRO A 50 -12.80 8.07 -12.19
N ALA A 51 -12.58 9.10 -13.01
CA ALA A 51 -13.10 10.45 -12.73
C ALA A 51 -14.64 10.50 -12.59
N GLY A 52 -15.37 9.57 -13.22
CA GLY A 52 -16.83 9.45 -13.07
C GLY A 52 -17.30 8.69 -11.83
N MET A 53 -16.39 8.12 -11.04
CA MET A 53 -16.72 7.33 -9.84
C MET A 53 -16.69 8.23 -8.61
N ASN A 54 -17.78 8.97 -8.35
CA ASN A 54 -17.93 9.85 -7.21
C ASN A 54 -18.84 9.19 -6.15
N THR A 55 -18.39 8.06 -5.60
CA THR A 55 -19.15 7.29 -4.60
C THR A 55 -18.82 7.70 -3.17
N LEU A 56 -17.61 8.22 -2.94
CA LEU A 56 -17.12 8.64 -1.64
C LEU A 56 -16.60 10.09 -1.69
N GLN A 57 -16.97 10.91 -0.69
CA GLN A 57 -16.45 12.28 -0.57
C GLN A 57 -14.95 12.30 -0.26
N ALA A 58 -14.49 11.33 0.54
CA ALA A 58 -13.08 11.22 0.94
C ALA A 58 -12.16 10.77 -0.20
N VAL A 59 -12.72 10.19 -1.28
CA VAL A 59 -11.97 9.67 -2.43
C VAL A 59 -12.61 10.17 -3.72
N PRO A 60 -12.32 11.40 -4.12
CA PRO A 60 -12.87 11.96 -5.36
C PRO A 60 -12.40 11.19 -6.59
N GLY A 61 -13.21 11.16 -7.64
CA GLY A 61 -12.82 10.59 -8.92
C GLY A 61 -11.54 11.23 -9.45
N GLY A 62 -10.68 10.44 -10.09
CA GLY A 62 -9.35 10.85 -10.54
C GLY A 62 -8.25 10.67 -9.49
N SER A 63 -8.58 10.20 -8.29
CA SER A 63 -7.58 9.91 -7.23
C SER A 63 -6.77 8.66 -7.53
N TRP A 64 -5.54 8.64 -7.03
CA TRP A 64 -4.73 7.44 -6.88
C TRP A 64 -4.82 6.92 -5.45
N CYS A 65 -4.93 5.60 -5.29
CA CYS A 65 -5.00 4.97 -3.99
C CYS A 65 -3.91 3.92 -3.84
N ILE A 66 -3.27 3.87 -2.66
CA ILE A 66 -2.52 2.70 -2.22
C ILE A 66 -3.51 1.77 -1.54
N VAL A 67 -3.49 0.51 -1.93
CA VAL A 67 -4.45 -0.51 -1.47
C VAL A 67 -3.74 -1.74 -0.92
N ASP A 68 -4.32 -2.34 0.12
CA ASP A 68 -4.00 -3.68 0.59
C ASP A 68 -4.87 -4.69 -0.16
N ARG A 69 -4.26 -5.53 -0.97
CA ARG A 69 -4.93 -6.55 -1.79
C ARG A 69 -5.46 -7.73 -0.98
N TRP A 70 -4.86 -7.97 0.19
CA TRP A 70 -5.29 -9.07 1.05
C TRP A 70 -6.37 -8.67 2.04
N SER A 71 -6.68 -7.37 2.11
CA SER A 71 -7.70 -6.80 2.99
C SER A 71 -7.52 -7.22 4.46
N ILE A 72 -6.25 -7.35 4.90
CA ILE A 72 -5.90 -7.65 6.28
C ILE A 72 -6.37 -6.48 7.16
N GLY A 73 -7.24 -6.77 8.12
CA GLY A 73 -7.79 -5.73 9.00
C GLY A 73 -9.00 -4.99 8.45
N LEU A 74 -9.71 -5.60 7.49
CA LEU A 74 -11.02 -5.12 7.04
C LEU A 74 -11.95 -4.93 8.25
N ARG A 75 -12.59 -3.76 8.34
CA ARG A 75 -13.52 -3.40 9.44
C ARG A 75 -14.58 -2.44 8.92
N VAL A 76 -15.62 -2.26 9.71
CA VAL A 76 -16.63 -1.24 9.46
C VAL A 76 -15.98 0.14 9.36
N GLY A 77 -16.37 0.90 8.35
CA GLY A 77 -15.77 2.20 7.99
C GLY A 77 -14.54 2.10 7.06
N SER A 78 -14.03 0.89 6.76
CA SER A 78 -12.97 0.74 5.75
C SER A 78 -13.48 1.09 4.36
N GLN A 79 -12.67 1.83 3.60
CA GLN A 79 -12.93 2.08 2.18
C GLN A 79 -12.36 0.92 1.36
N VAL A 80 -13.17 0.34 0.50
CA VAL A 80 -12.86 -0.89 -0.21
C VAL A 80 -13.22 -0.82 -1.68
N PHE A 81 -12.42 -1.48 -2.51
CA PHE A 81 -12.80 -1.82 -3.87
C PHE A 81 -13.50 -3.17 -3.85
N VAL A 82 -14.72 -3.22 -4.38
CA VAL A 82 -15.53 -4.44 -4.45
C VAL A 82 -15.93 -4.75 -5.88
N ASP A 83 -16.01 -6.05 -6.20
CA ASP A 83 -16.54 -6.56 -7.47
C ASP A 83 -18.05 -6.76 -7.32
N ALA A 84 -18.81 -5.70 -7.60
CA ALA A 84 -20.27 -5.70 -7.56
C ALA A 84 -20.86 -6.14 -8.91
N PRO A 85 -22.18 -6.48 -8.98
CA PRO A 85 -22.84 -6.88 -10.24
C PRO A 85 -22.73 -5.85 -11.37
N VAL A 86 -22.51 -4.59 -11.04
CA VAL A 86 -22.36 -3.48 -12.00
C VAL A 86 -20.89 -3.16 -12.33
N GLY A 87 -19.94 -3.94 -11.80
CA GLY A 87 -18.51 -3.73 -11.97
C GLY A 87 -17.78 -3.39 -10.68
N VAL A 88 -16.52 -2.99 -10.81
CA VAL A 88 -15.70 -2.62 -9.64
C VAL A 88 -16.13 -1.27 -9.11
N LEU A 89 -16.55 -1.25 -7.85
CA LEU A 89 -16.97 -0.05 -7.14
C LEU A 89 -16.02 0.26 -5.96
N LEU A 90 -15.89 1.53 -5.65
CA LEU A 90 -15.26 2.01 -4.44
C LEU A 90 -16.37 2.41 -3.45
N SER A 91 -16.35 1.83 -2.24
CA SER A 91 -17.43 2.00 -1.27
C SER A 91 -16.89 1.94 0.16
N THR A 92 -17.69 2.36 1.13
CA THR A 92 -17.40 2.20 2.55
C THR A 92 -18.09 0.95 3.08
N VAL A 93 -17.39 0.17 3.90
CA VAL A 93 -17.96 -0.98 4.61
C VAL A 93 -18.89 -0.46 5.70
N LYS A 94 -20.19 -0.76 5.58
CA LYS A 94 -21.20 -0.42 6.56
C LYS A 94 -21.32 -1.47 7.65
N GLU A 95 -21.32 -2.73 7.23
CA GLU A 95 -21.47 -3.87 8.11
C GLU A 95 -20.62 -5.03 7.62
N LEU A 96 -20.03 -5.75 8.56
CA LEU A 96 -19.20 -6.93 8.29
C LEU A 96 -19.82 -8.14 8.95
N GLY A 97 -20.35 -9.06 8.14
CA GLY A 97 -20.83 -10.36 8.58
C GLY A 97 -19.70 -11.40 8.61
N HIS A 98 -20.05 -12.65 8.89
CA HIS A 98 -19.07 -13.75 8.92
C HIS A 98 -18.41 -13.95 7.53
N ASP A 99 -19.23 -14.03 6.48
CA ASP A 99 -18.79 -14.25 5.09
C ASP A 99 -19.32 -13.19 4.11
N THR A 100 -19.91 -12.12 4.62
CA THR A 100 -20.55 -11.09 3.82
C THR A 100 -20.13 -9.70 4.25
N VAL A 101 -20.18 -8.77 3.32
CA VAL A 101 -19.95 -7.34 3.54
C VAL A 101 -21.11 -6.55 2.98
N THR A 102 -21.62 -5.61 3.76
CA THR A 102 -22.59 -4.62 3.33
C THR A 102 -21.84 -3.33 3.05
N ILE A 103 -22.01 -2.76 1.87
CA ILE A 103 -21.36 -1.53 1.44
C ILE A 103 -22.35 -0.38 1.31
N GLU A 104 -21.87 0.82 1.54
CA GLU A 104 -22.65 2.05 1.45
C GLU A 104 -21.80 3.13 0.75
N HIS A 105 -22.48 4.02 0.03
CA HIS A 105 -21.87 5.22 -0.55
C HIS A 105 -22.15 6.43 0.32
N ASP A 106 -21.17 7.31 0.49
CA ASP A 106 -21.31 8.54 1.27
C ASP A 106 -22.06 9.64 0.48
N VAL A 107 -22.10 9.51 -0.85
CA VAL A 107 -22.74 10.48 -1.73
C VAL A 107 -24.15 9.99 -2.07
N GLU A 108 -25.16 10.58 -1.46
CA GLU A 108 -26.57 10.20 -1.68
C GLU A 108 -27.05 10.37 -3.13
N ALA A 109 -26.49 11.32 -3.87
CA ALA A 109 -26.83 11.59 -5.26
C ALA A 109 -26.04 10.75 -6.28
N THR A 110 -25.30 9.72 -5.83
CA THR A 110 -24.54 8.87 -6.76
C THR A 110 -25.49 7.99 -7.57
N VAL A 111 -25.19 7.85 -8.86
CA VAL A 111 -25.89 6.89 -9.74
C VAL A 111 -25.42 5.44 -9.55
N TRP A 112 -24.37 5.25 -8.77
CA TRP A 112 -23.81 3.93 -8.53
C TRP A 112 -24.61 3.20 -7.44
N PRO A 113 -25.08 1.97 -7.69
CA PRO A 113 -25.85 1.20 -6.72
C PRO A 113 -24.95 0.71 -5.58
N ASP A 114 -25.52 0.64 -4.39
CA ASP A 114 -24.91 0.09 -3.19
C ASP A 114 -25.64 -1.19 -2.71
N SER A 115 -25.31 -1.71 -1.53
CA SER A 115 -25.95 -2.89 -0.97
C SER A 115 -27.45 -2.73 -0.69
N ARG A 116 -27.99 -1.51 -0.70
CA ARG A 116 -29.46 -1.29 -0.65
C ARG A 116 -30.14 -1.80 -1.93
N SER A 117 -29.42 -1.79 -3.05
CA SER A 117 -29.94 -2.20 -4.37
C SER A 117 -29.75 -3.68 -4.66
N PHE A 118 -28.62 -4.27 -4.28
CA PHE A 118 -28.27 -5.65 -4.64
C PHE A 118 -28.02 -6.58 -3.44
N GLY A 119 -28.14 -6.06 -2.20
CA GLY A 119 -27.92 -6.84 -0.95
C GLY A 119 -26.46 -6.93 -0.55
N PRO A 120 -26.17 -7.67 0.53
CA PRO A 120 -24.81 -7.90 1.01
C PRO A 120 -24.00 -8.73 0.01
N LEU A 121 -22.72 -8.42 -0.15
CA LEU A 121 -21.80 -9.12 -1.03
C LEU A 121 -20.97 -10.13 -0.25
N PRO A 122 -20.55 -11.25 -0.87
CA PRO A 122 -19.56 -12.15 -0.27
C PRO A 122 -18.23 -11.43 -0.02
N LEU A 123 -17.54 -11.76 1.08
CA LEU A 123 -16.20 -11.18 1.39
C LEU A 123 -15.19 -11.43 0.28
N SER A 124 -15.33 -12.55 -0.47
CA SER A 124 -14.47 -12.84 -1.63
C SER A 124 -14.58 -11.82 -2.78
N LYS A 125 -15.61 -10.98 -2.76
CA LYS A 125 -15.80 -9.88 -3.71
C LYS A 125 -15.08 -8.59 -3.30
N VAL A 126 -14.50 -8.53 -2.10
CA VAL A 126 -13.62 -7.44 -1.69
C VAL A 126 -12.27 -7.63 -2.37
N LEU A 127 -11.94 -6.75 -3.29
CA LEU A 127 -10.72 -6.84 -4.10
C LEU A 127 -9.52 -6.23 -3.41
N ALA A 128 -9.73 -5.15 -2.64
CA ALA A 128 -8.68 -4.46 -1.92
C ALA A 128 -9.26 -3.44 -0.93
N THR A 129 -8.51 -3.17 0.13
CA THR A 129 -8.81 -2.11 1.11
C THR A 129 -7.93 -0.89 0.84
N VAL A 130 -8.51 0.30 0.83
CA VAL A 130 -7.78 1.56 0.64
C VAL A 130 -7.04 1.91 1.91
N ILE A 131 -5.75 2.23 1.79
CA ILE A 131 -4.90 2.64 2.91
C ILE A 131 -4.61 4.14 2.84
N VAL A 132 -4.23 4.62 1.65
CA VAL A 132 -3.86 6.03 1.41
C VAL A 132 -4.50 6.50 0.13
N VAL A 133 -5.00 7.73 0.14
CA VAL A 133 -5.60 8.41 -1.02
C VAL A 133 -4.74 9.58 -1.41
N PHE A 134 -4.44 9.68 -2.69
CA PHE A 134 -3.81 10.83 -3.33
C PHE A 134 -4.86 11.48 -4.22
N PRO A 135 -5.48 12.58 -3.78
CA PRO A 135 -6.48 13.27 -4.57
C PRO A 135 -5.88 13.82 -5.88
N PRO A 136 -6.69 14.02 -6.91
CA PRO A 136 -6.22 14.64 -8.14
C PRO A 136 -5.71 16.04 -7.83
N ASP A 137 -4.64 16.45 -8.51
CA ASP A 137 -4.05 17.77 -8.33
C ASP A 137 -5.00 18.84 -8.92
N VAL A 138 -5.84 19.42 -8.06
CA VAL A 138 -6.82 20.44 -8.42
C VAL A 138 -6.13 21.77 -8.82
N GLY A 139 -4.81 21.84 -8.67
CA GLY A 139 -4.00 23.06 -8.90
C GLY A 139 -3.49 23.27 -10.31
N ALA A 140 -3.47 22.25 -11.17
CA ALA A 140 -2.80 22.34 -12.47
C ALA A 140 -3.59 23.10 -13.57
N ASP A 141 -4.90 23.35 -13.37
CA ASP A 141 -5.76 23.96 -14.40
C ASP A 141 -6.08 25.47 -14.17
N ARG A 142 -5.40 26.14 -13.24
CA ARG A 142 -5.58 27.60 -13.00
C ARG A 142 -4.63 28.48 -13.81
N GLY A 143 -4.00 27.96 -14.85
CA GLY A 143 -2.97 28.66 -15.62
C GLY A 143 -3.07 28.55 -17.14
N ARG A 144 -4.27 28.53 -17.71
CA ARG A 144 -4.45 28.72 -19.16
C ARG A 144 -5.60 29.66 -19.44
#